data_215482b0cdc5f36161ab6785da9586fc
#
_entry.id   215482b0cdc5f36161ab6785da9586fc
#
_cell.length_a   1.000
_cell.length_b   1.000
_cell.length_c   1.000
_cell.angle_alpha   90.00
_cell.angle_beta   90.00
_cell.angle_gamma   90.00
#
_symmetry.space_group_name_H-M   'P 1'
#
loop_
_entity.id
_entity.type
_entity.pdbx_description
1 polymer ?
#
loop_
_entity_poly.entity_id
_entity_poly.type
_entity_poly.pdbx_seq_one_letter_code
_entity_poly.pdbx_strand_id
1 'polypeptide(L)'
;MGSDSDWPTLEAAGQALDEFGVPYEVGVYSAHRTPQRMLDYASSAAGRGLKVIIAGAGGAAHLPGMVASATVLPVIGVPVPLKYLDGMDSLLSIVQMPAGVPVATVSIGGARNAGLLAVRILAAHDPALRERMATFQSELEKLVLDKDSALREKLS
;
A
#
# COMPACT_ATOMS: atom_id res chain seq x y z
N MET A 1 -4.93 -2.11 8.93
CA MET A 1 -6.14 -2.56 8.20
C MET A 1 -7.39 -2.37 9.02
N GLY A 2 -8.59 -2.30 8.38
CA GLY A 2 -9.88 -2.08 9.07
C GLY A 2 -10.46 -3.32 9.74
N SER A 3 -10.08 -4.50 9.25
CA SER A 3 -10.48 -5.82 9.74
C SER A 3 -9.34 -6.82 9.50
N ASP A 4 -9.30 -7.90 10.28
CA ASP A 4 -8.42 -9.04 10.05
C ASP A 4 -8.73 -9.76 8.73
N SER A 5 -9.98 -9.70 8.27
CA SER A 5 -10.40 -10.20 6.95
C SER A 5 -9.74 -9.49 5.76
N ASP A 6 -9.10 -8.33 5.96
CA ASP A 6 -8.37 -7.60 4.93
C ASP A 6 -6.94 -8.16 4.73
N TRP A 7 -6.44 -8.95 5.70
CA TRP A 7 -5.08 -9.46 5.70
C TRP A 7 -4.71 -10.26 4.46
N PRO A 8 -5.55 -11.18 3.93
CA PRO A 8 -5.21 -11.92 2.70
C PRO A 8 -4.89 -11.02 1.50
N THR A 9 -5.46 -9.81 1.45
CA THR A 9 -5.10 -8.80 0.45
C THR A 9 -3.83 -8.04 0.85
N LEU A 10 -3.71 -7.63 2.11
CA LEU A 10 -2.64 -6.76 2.60
C LEU A 10 -1.29 -7.46 2.79
N GLU A 11 -1.29 -8.77 2.95
CA GLU A 11 -0.09 -9.59 3.13
C GLU A 11 0.95 -9.35 2.02
N ALA A 12 0.50 -9.16 0.79
CA ALA A 12 1.38 -8.86 -0.34
C ALA A 12 2.17 -7.55 -0.19
N ALA A 13 1.70 -6.60 0.61
CA ALA A 13 2.47 -5.40 0.96
C ALA A 13 3.61 -5.73 1.93
N GLY A 14 3.33 -6.56 2.94
CA GLY A 14 4.36 -7.06 3.86
C GLY A 14 5.45 -7.84 3.12
N GLN A 15 5.06 -8.77 2.26
CA GLN A 15 5.98 -9.55 1.43
C GLN A 15 6.89 -8.65 0.56
N ALA A 16 6.33 -7.58 -0.03
CA ALA A 16 7.12 -6.62 -0.78
C ALA A 16 8.12 -5.84 0.11
N LEU A 17 7.75 -5.50 1.33
CA LEU A 17 8.64 -4.85 2.30
C LEU A 17 9.76 -5.80 2.76
N ASP A 18 9.44 -7.07 3.04
CA ASP A 18 10.41 -8.11 3.40
C ASP A 18 11.45 -8.33 2.29
N GLU A 19 11.01 -8.38 1.04
CA GLU A 19 11.86 -8.50 -0.15
C GLU A 19 12.94 -7.39 -0.22
N PHE A 20 12.60 -6.19 0.27
CA PHE A 20 13.53 -5.06 0.36
C PHE A 20 14.16 -4.89 1.75
N GLY A 21 13.93 -5.79 2.69
CA GLY A 21 14.45 -5.72 4.05
C GLY A 21 13.97 -4.49 4.83
N VAL A 22 12.78 -3.98 4.52
CA VAL A 22 12.17 -2.85 5.21
C VAL A 22 11.33 -3.37 6.38
N PRO A 23 11.68 -3.03 7.63
CA PRO A 23 10.89 -3.45 8.78
C PRO A 23 9.53 -2.78 8.79
N TYR A 24 8.51 -3.51 9.23
CA TYR A 24 7.14 -3.01 9.34
C TYR A 24 6.42 -3.62 10.53
N GLU A 25 5.32 -3.01 10.92
CA GLU A 25 4.39 -3.55 11.90
C GLU A 25 3.00 -3.71 11.25
N VAL A 26 2.19 -4.62 11.78
CA VAL A 26 0.83 -4.91 11.29
C VAL A 26 -0.17 -4.75 12.42
N GLY A 27 -1.33 -4.16 12.13
CA GLY A 27 -2.39 -4.03 13.11
C GLY A 27 -3.77 -3.85 12.51
N VAL A 28 -4.79 -4.20 13.30
CA VAL A 28 -6.20 -3.96 12.98
C VAL A 28 -6.67 -2.71 13.72
N TYR A 29 -7.05 -1.70 12.95
CA TYR A 29 -7.51 -0.39 13.43
C TYR A 29 -8.79 0.00 12.71
N SER A 30 -9.95 -0.42 13.25
CA SER A 30 -11.22 -0.13 12.58
C SER A 30 -11.61 1.34 12.78
N ALA A 31 -11.74 2.07 11.66
CA ALA A 31 -12.19 3.45 11.66
C ALA A 31 -13.59 3.63 12.30
N HIS A 32 -14.46 2.63 12.12
CA HIS A 32 -15.86 2.69 12.59
C HIS A 32 -16.06 2.07 13.96
N ARG A 33 -15.29 1.03 14.33
CA ARG A 33 -15.51 0.25 15.56
C ARG A 33 -14.53 0.59 16.68
N THR A 34 -13.33 1.11 16.33
CA THR A 34 -12.28 1.53 17.28
C THR A 34 -11.67 2.87 16.84
N PRO A 35 -12.50 3.94 16.66
CA PRO A 35 -12.03 5.19 16.05
C PRO A 35 -10.90 5.84 16.87
N GLN A 36 -11.02 5.89 18.19
CA GLN A 36 -9.97 6.50 19.03
C GLN A 36 -8.64 5.78 18.91
N ARG A 37 -8.64 4.44 18.95
CA ARG A 37 -7.43 3.63 18.77
C ARG A 37 -6.75 3.89 17.42
N MET A 38 -7.53 4.07 16.37
CA MET A 38 -7.04 4.40 15.03
C MET A 38 -6.40 5.79 15.01
N LEU A 39 -7.05 6.79 15.62
CA LEU A 39 -6.54 8.16 15.71
C LEU A 39 -5.24 8.22 16.53
N ASP A 40 -5.18 7.53 17.67
CA ASP A 40 -3.99 7.44 18.53
C ASP A 40 -2.82 6.81 17.78
N TYR A 41 -3.09 5.74 17.01
CA TYR A 41 -2.09 5.12 16.16
C TYR A 41 -1.54 6.10 15.11
N ALA A 42 -2.41 6.76 14.37
CA ALA A 42 -2.04 7.66 13.27
C ALA A 42 -1.25 8.88 13.78
N SER A 43 -1.73 9.51 14.87
CA SER A 43 -1.09 10.72 15.44
C SER A 43 0.26 10.42 16.10
N SER A 44 0.44 9.24 16.69
CA SER A 44 1.71 8.84 17.33
C SER A 44 2.74 8.27 16.34
N ALA A 45 2.33 7.86 15.14
CA ALA A 45 3.16 7.10 14.21
C ALA A 45 4.50 7.78 13.87
N ALA A 46 4.49 9.08 13.57
CA ALA A 46 5.71 9.83 13.25
C ALA A 46 6.67 9.87 14.45
N GLY A 47 6.16 10.13 15.66
CA GLY A 47 6.95 10.15 16.89
C GLY A 47 7.54 8.79 17.25
N ARG A 48 6.93 7.68 16.86
CA ARG A 48 7.44 6.32 17.00
C ARG A 48 8.49 5.94 15.93
N GLY A 49 8.77 6.81 14.98
CA GLY A 49 9.78 6.60 13.94
C GLY A 49 9.27 5.97 12.64
N LEU A 50 7.96 5.74 12.50
CA LEU A 50 7.35 5.32 11.23
C LEU A 50 7.55 6.40 10.17
N LYS A 51 7.65 6.01 8.91
CA LYS A 51 7.89 6.90 7.77
C LYS A 51 6.76 6.92 6.76
N VAL A 52 6.03 5.80 6.63
CA VAL A 52 4.93 5.60 5.70
C VAL A 52 3.88 4.73 6.38
N ILE A 53 2.61 4.96 6.11
CA ILE A 53 1.52 4.09 6.56
C ILE A 53 0.82 3.51 5.33
N ILE A 54 0.69 2.19 5.27
CA ILE A 54 -0.14 1.50 4.28
C ILE A 54 -1.46 1.15 4.97
N ALA A 55 -2.56 1.69 4.49
CA ALA A 55 -3.88 1.49 5.06
C ALA A 55 -4.82 0.83 4.05
N GLY A 56 -5.34 -0.35 4.39
CA GLY A 56 -6.29 -1.09 3.57
C GLY A 56 -7.65 -1.23 4.23
N ALA A 57 -8.71 -1.10 3.42
CA ALA A 57 -10.09 -1.29 3.86
C ALA A 57 -11.00 -1.62 2.67
N GLY A 58 -12.12 -2.29 2.96
CA GLY A 58 -13.15 -2.65 1.99
C GLY A 58 -14.49 -2.00 2.27
N GLY A 59 -15.34 -1.92 1.24
CA GLY A 59 -16.68 -1.33 1.31
C GLY A 59 -16.64 0.19 1.53
N ALA A 60 -17.25 0.68 2.60
CA ALA A 60 -17.09 2.05 3.08
C ALA A 60 -15.67 2.24 3.66
N ALA A 61 -14.70 2.25 2.80
CA ALA A 61 -13.28 2.16 3.12
C ALA A 61 -12.70 3.50 3.64
N HIS A 62 -13.24 3.99 4.75
CA HIS A 62 -12.88 5.31 5.31
C HIS A 62 -11.50 5.31 5.99
N LEU A 63 -10.96 4.16 6.37
CA LEU A 63 -9.72 4.05 7.17
C LEU A 63 -8.55 4.83 6.57
N PRO A 64 -8.18 4.71 5.28
CA PRO A 64 -7.03 5.42 4.75
C PRO A 64 -7.15 6.95 4.84
N GLY A 65 -8.32 7.49 4.52
CA GLY A 65 -8.60 8.92 4.62
C GLY A 65 -8.59 9.43 6.06
N MET A 66 -9.16 8.66 7.00
CA MET A 66 -9.15 9.02 8.42
C MET A 66 -7.74 8.96 9.03
N VAL A 67 -6.94 7.96 8.66
CA VAL A 67 -5.51 7.91 9.04
C VAL A 67 -4.76 9.11 8.47
N ALA A 68 -4.97 9.44 7.19
CA ALA A 68 -4.29 10.57 6.55
C ALA A 68 -4.65 11.92 7.19
N SER A 69 -5.86 12.07 7.72
CA SER A 69 -6.27 13.29 8.43
C SER A 69 -5.62 13.45 9.81
N ALA A 70 -5.07 12.37 10.38
CA ALA A 70 -4.54 12.33 11.74
C ALA A 70 -3.00 12.15 11.80
N THR A 71 -2.32 12.11 10.67
CA THR A 71 -0.86 11.98 10.60
C THR A 71 -0.25 12.95 9.59
N VAL A 72 1.02 13.27 9.78
CA VAL A 72 1.84 14.02 8.81
C VAL A 72 2.60 13.10 7.85
N LEU A 73 2.53 11.79 8.08
CA LEU A 73 3.23 10.81 7.25
C LEU A 73 2.49 10.55 5.93
N PRO A 74 3.20 10.16 4.86
CA PRO A 74 2.57 9.65 3.66
C PRO A 74 1.66 8.45 3.97
N VAL A 75 0.43 8.47 3.45
CA VAL A 75 -0.52 7.35 3.56
C VAL A 75 -0.79 6.77 2.19
N ILE A 76 -0.61 5.45 2.07
CA ILE A 76 -0.90 4.68 0.88
C ILE A 76 -2.19 3.90 1.12
N GLY A 77 -3.21 4.15 0.32
CA GLY A 77 -4.52 3.51 0.42
C GLY A 77 -4.62 2.27 -0.48
N VAL A 78 -5.04 1.16 0.10
CA VAL A 78 -5.29 -0.10 -0.62
C VAL A 78 -6.78 -0.40 -0.60
N PRO A 79 -7.49 -0.28 -1.73
CA PRO A 79 -8.88 -0.73 -1.83
C PRO A 79 -8.93 -2.26 -1.73
N VAL A 80 -9.59 -2.79 -0.70
CA VAL A 80 -9.80 -4.23 -0.53
C VAL A 80 -11.06 -4.64 -1.27
N PRO A 81 -11.01 -5.59 -2.22
CA PRO A 81 -12.20 -6.06 -2.92
C PRO A 81 -13.10 -6.85 -1.96
N LEU A 82 -14.39 -6.56 -1.98
CA LEU A 82 -15.42 -7.29 -1.27
C LEU A 82 -16.38 -7.97 -2.25
N LYS A 83 -17.35 -8.70 -1.70
CA LYS A 83 -18.34 -9.48 -2.47
C LYS A 83 -19.16 -8.63 -3.46
N TYR A 84 -19.43 -7.37 -3.13
CA TYR A 84 -20.28 -6.48 -3.92
C TYR A 84 -19.42 -5.45 -4.66
N LEU A 85 -19.86 -5.01 -5.84
CA LEU A 85 -19.26 -3.94 -6.66
C LEU A 85 -17.78 -4.16 -7.03
N ASP A 86 -17.25 -5.37 -6.87
CA ASP A 86 -15.88 -5.77 -7.26
C ASP A 86 -14.78 -4.82 -6.73
N GLY A 87 -15.00 -4.23 -5.56
CA GLY A 87 -14.09 -3.30 -4.91
C GLY A 87 -14.18 -1.84 -5.38
N MET A 88 -15.11 -1.50 -6.29
CA MET A 88 -15.32 -0.11 -6.74
C MET A 88 -15.77 0.81 -5.59
N ASP A 89 -16.60 0.32 -4.69
CA ASP A 89 -17.00 1.02 -3.47
C ASP A 89 -15.78 1.34 -2.58
N SER A 90 -14.87 0.38 -2.41
CA SER A 90 -13.62 0.57 -1.68
C SER A 90 -12.73 1.62 -2.35
N LEU A 91 -12.52 1.50 -3.67
CA LEU A 91 -11.72 2.43 -4.44
C LEU A 91 -12.27 3.86 -4.36
N LEU A 92 -13.56 4.06 -4.62
CA LEU A 92 -14.19 5.38 -4.61
C LEU A 92 -14.24 6.00 -3.22
N SER A 93 -14.33 5.18 -2.16
CA SER A 93 -14.25 5.65 -0.78
C SER A 93 -12.86 6.16 -0.39
N ILE A 94 -11.80 5.69 -1.05
CA ILE A 94 -10.41 6.03 -0.72
C ILE A 94 -9.87 7.15 -1.61
N VAL A 95 -10.16 7.10 -2.93
CA VAL A 95 -9.45 7.95 -3.91
C VAL A 95 -9.94 9.40 -3.94
N GLN A 96 -11.20 9.66 -3.60
CA GLN A 96 -11.83 10.99 -3.69
C GLN A 96 -11.57 11.84 -2.43
N MET A 97 -10.30 12.03 -2.08
CA MET A 97 -9.92 12.82 -0.91
C MET A 97 -10.07 14.33 -1.14
N PRO A 98 -10.44 15.09 -0.10
CA PRO A 98 -10.49 16.55 -0.18
C PRO A 98 -9.10 17.15 -0.29
N ALA A 99 -9.01 18.36 -0.85
CA ALA A 99 -7.77 19.12 -0.91
C ALA A 99 -7.18 19.32 0.51
N GLY A 100 -5.88 19.06 0.65
CA GLY A 100 -5.15 19.19 1.92
C GLY A 100 -4.98 17.87 2.69
N VAL A 101 -5.71 16.80 2.35
CA VAL A 101 -5.57 15.47 2.99
C VAL A 101 -5.34 14.39 1.93
N PRO A 102 -4.12 14.24 1.40
CA PRO A 102 -3.84 13.32 0.32
C PRO A 102 -3.72 11.87 0.80
N VAL A 103 -4.20 10.93 -0.03
CA VAL A 103 -3.95 9.48 0.08
C VAL A 103 -3.44 8.99 -1.28
N ALA A 104 -2.26 8.36 -1.31
CA ALA A 104 -1.73 7.73 -2.52
C ALA A 104 -2.43 6.39 -2.74
N THR A 105 -3.52 6.38 -3.50
CA THR A 105 -4.36 5.20 -3.71
C THR A 105 -3.79 4.32 -4.81
N VAL A 106 -3.58 3.03 -4.51
CA VAL A 106 -3.19 2.01 -5.49
C VAL A 106 -4.44 1.33 -6.10
N SER A 107 -4.23 0.42 -7.05
CA SER A 107 -5.32 -0.34 -7.66
C SER A 107 -6.08 -1.21 -6.64
N ILE A 108 -7.31 -1.62 -6.99
CA ILE A 108 -8.08 -2.59 -6.20
C ILE A 108 -7.25 -3.87 -6.02
N GLY A 109 -7.10 -4.33 -4.78
CA GLY A 109 -6.25 -5.46 -4.42
C GLY A 109 -4.74 -5.23 -4.59
N GLY A 110 -4.30 -4.01 -4.93
CA GLY A 110 -2.92 -3.68 -5.29
C GLY A 110 -1.94 -3.55 -4.12
N ALA A 111 -2.07 -4.36 -3.09
CA ALA A 111 -1.25 -4.27 -1.88
C ALA A 111 0.26 -4.44 -2.14
N ARG A 112 0.66 -5.32 -3.08
CA ARG A 112 2.08 -5.42 -3.47
C ARG A 112 2.62 -4.07 -3.98
N ASN A 113 1.88 -3.38 -4.83
CA ASN A 113 2.26 -2.06 -5.31
C ASN A 113 2.28 -1.00 -4.19
N ALA A 114 1.44 -1.14 -3.17
CA ALA A 114 1.52 -0.28 -1.98
C ALA A 114 2.83 -0.49 -1.22
N GLY A 115 3.27 -1.74 -1.02
CA GLY A 115 4.57 -2.06 -0.46
C GLY A 115 5.73 -1.50 -1.28
N LEU A 116 5.72 -1.71 -2.60
CA LEU A 116 6.74 -1.17 -3.51
C LEU A 116 6.75 0.37 -3.53
N LEU A 117 5.59 1.02 -3.43
CA LEU A 117 5.51 2.48 -3.34
C LEU A 117 6.09 2.98 -2.02
N ALA A 118 5.82 2.30 -0.90
CA ALA A 118 6.46 2.61 0.38
C ALA A 118 7.99 2.50 0.30
N VAL A 119 8.51 1.42 -0.31
CA VAL A 119 9.95 1.27 -0.57
C VAL A 119 10.50 2.45 -1.39
N ARG A 120 9.82 2.88 -2.44
CA ARG A 120 10.26 4.03 -3.27
C ARG A 120 10.26 5.35 -2.49
N ILE A 121 9.28 5.58 -1.62
CA ILE A 121 9.23 6.76 -0.75
C ILE A 121 10.45 6.77 0.18
N LEU A 122 10.77 5.64 0.79
CA LEU A 122 11.95 5.49 1.66
C LEU A 122 13.26 5.64 0.89
N ALA A 123 13.34 5.06 -0.31
CA ALA A 123 14.50 5.12 -1.20
C ALA A 123 14.85 6.55 -1.67
N ALA A 124 13.93 7.50 -1.57
CA ALA A 124 14.21 8.91 -1.88
C ALA A 124 15.36 9.47 -1.01
N HIS A 125 15.51 8.97 0.21
CA HIS A 125 16.52 9.39 1.18
C HIS A 125 17.51 8.28 1.59
N ASP A 126 17.38 7.08 1.00
CA ASP A 126 18.24 5.93 1.24
C ASP A 126 18.87 5.45 -0.07
N PRO A 127 20.17 5.76 -0.32
CA PRO A 127 20.86 5.36 -1.55
C PRO A 127 20.94 3.83 -1.74
N ALA A 128 21.13 3.07 -0.67
CA ALA A 128 21.23 1.61 -0.76
C ALA A 128 19.88 0.98 -1.14
N LEU A 129 18.80 1.47 -0.56
CA LEU A 129 17.46 1.03 -0.92
C LEU A 129 17.08 1.45 -2.36
N ARG A 130 17.57 2.61 -2.80
CA ARG A 130 17.39 3.09 -4.19
C ARG A 130 18.09 2.19 -5.20
N GLU A 131 19.30 1.75 -4.92
CA GLU A 131 20.05 0.82 -5.77
C GLU A 131 19.33 -0.52 -5.88
N ARG A 132 18.83 -1.06 -4.77
CA ARG A 132 18.02 -2.29 -4.77
C ARG A 132 16.75 -2.14 -5.61
N MET A 133 16.08 -1.00 -5.53
CA MET A 133 14.91 -0.71 -6.36
C MET A 133 15.27 -0.59 -7.84
N ALA A 134 16.42 -0.02 -8.20
CA ALA A 134 16.91 0.02 -9.58
C ALA A 134 17.18 -1.39 -10.13
N THR A 135 17.84 -2.26 -9.32
CA THR A 135 18.05 -3.66 -9.66
C THR A 135 16.71 -4.39 -9.91
N PHE A 136 15.75 -4.23 -9.01
CA PHE A 136 14.42 -4.81 -9.15
C PHE A 136 13.73 -4.37 -10.45
N GLN A 137 13.85 -3.08 -10.84
CA GLN A 137 13.29 -2.59 -12.10
C GLN A 137 13.95 -3.22 -13.33
N SER A 138 15.29 -3.38 -13.31
CA SER A 138 16.03 -4.03 -14.40
C SER A 138 15.67 -5.52 -14.53
N GLU A 139 15.42 -6.20 -13.42
CA GLU A 139 14.95 -7.59 -13.43
C GLU A 139 13.56 -7.74 -14.02
N LEU A 140 12.65 -6.79 -13.71
CA LEU A 140 11.32 -6.75 -14.33
C LEU A 140 11.40 -6.51 -15.84
N GLU A 141 12.25 -5.61 -16.29
CA GLU A 141 12.47 -5.34 -17.72
C GLU A 141 12.95 -6.62 -18.42
N LYS A 142 13.98 -7.27 -17.87
CA LYS A 142 14.48 -8.54 -18.40
C LYS A 142 13.39 -9.60 -18.50
N LEU A 143 12.60 -9.77 -17.44
CA LEU A 143 11.48 -10.72 -17.42
C LEU A 143 10.48 -10.48 -18.57
N VAL A 144 10.18 -9.21 -18.90
CA VAL A 144 9.24 -8.89 -19.99
C VAL A 144 9.87 -9.16 -21.35
N LEU A 145 11.15 -8.83 -21.53
CA LEU A 145 11.89 -9.11 -22.77
C LEU A 145 12.00 -10.62 -23.04
N ASP A 146 12.27 -11.42 -22.00
CA ASP A 146 12.33 -12.89 -22.11
C ASP A 146 10.96 -13.46 -22.50
N LYS A 147 9.84 -12.92 -21.96
CA LYS A 147 8.48 -13.32 -22.35
C LYS A 147 8.15 -12.95 -23.79
N ASP A 148 8.57 -11.76 -24.24
CA ASP A 148 8.38 -11.34 -25.65
C ASP A 148 9.11 -12.28 -26.61
N SER A 149 10.38 -12.59 -26.33
CA SER A 149 11.19 -13.52 -27.13
C SER A 149 10.53 -14.90 -27.20
N ALA A 150 10.12 -15.45 -26.05
CA ALA A 150 9.45 -16.75 -25.99
C ALA A 150 8.12 -16.78 -26.76
N LEU A 151 7.37 -15.66 -26.77
CA LEU A 151 6.14 -15.56 -27.55
C LEU A 151 6.41 -15.53 -29.06
N ARG A 152 7.42 -14.79 -29.50
CA ARG A 152 7.83 -14.71 -30.91
C ARG A 152 8.29 -16.07 -31.45
N GLU A 153 9.08 -16.81 -30.66
CA GLU A 153 9.51 -18.17 -31.03
C GLU A 153 8.34 -19.16 -31.21
N LYS A 154 7.24 -18.97 -30.45
CA LYS A 154 6.04 -19.82 -30.61
C LYS A 154 5.19 -19.47 -31.85
N LEU A 155 5.37 -18.30 -32.40
CA LEU A 155 4.58 -17.79 -33.55
C LEU A 155 5.35 -17.86 -34.87
N SER A 156 6.63 -18.18 -34.83
CA SER A 156 7.50 -18.42 -35.98
C SER A 156 7.49 -19.90 -36.42
#